data_3d7f4d76fb0a7305507e32d65a79867c
#
_entry.id   3d7f4d76fb0a7305507e32d65a79867c
#
_cell.length_a   1.000
_cell.length_b   1.000
_cell.length_c   1.000
_cell.angle_alpha   90.00
_cell.angle_beta   90.00
_cell.angle_gamma   90.00
#
_symmetry.space_group_name_H-M   'P 1'
#
loop_
_entity.id
_entity.type
_entity.pdbx_description
1 polymer ?
#
loop_
_entity_poly.entity_id
_entity_poly.type
_entity_poly.pdbx_seq_one_letter_code
_entity_poly.pdbx_strand_id
1 'polypeptide(L)'
;MRFKATAAPAVTLLRKLVFAIGAGFALNCCADTFVRDDIITDPDPAQFNICHDQGCASLTWVRLSAEQWQRVRSVFATPAEAPPEEREQIRSAIALLETVVGPMTGTSSDLGGTWPGFGLPGQMDCIDESINTTTYLRMLQKYGLLRWHGVVDRATRWSLFSWPHTTAVIEERSSRRQWAVDSWFLDNGERPFVLPLETWRDGWKPPQKEAAGGGGVPGAVIK
;
A
#
# COMPACT_ATOMS: atom_id res chain seq x y z
N MET A 1 -78.50 -31.49 -37.69
CA MET A 1 -78.06 -30.47 -36.74
C MET A 1 -76.62 -30.19 -36.96
N ARG A 2 -76.23 -29.06 -37.51
CA ARG A 2 -74.81 -28.69 -37.80
C ARG A 2 -74.39 -27.67 -36.71
N PHE A 3 -73.38 -27.99 -35.92
CA PHE A 3 -72.79 -27.04 -35.02
C PHE A 3 -71.67 -26.30 -35.74
N LYS A 4 -71.81 -24.98 -35.81
CA LYS A 4 -70.77 -24.07 -36.29
C LYS A 4 -69.76 -23.87 -35.20
N ALA A 5 -68.49 -24.13 -35.46
CA ALA A 5 -67.39 -23.75 -34.61
C ALA A 5 -67.03 -22.28 -34.91
N THR A 6 -67.08 -21.43 -33.92
CA THR A 6 -66.60 -20.07 -33.99
C THR A 6 -65.13 -20.01 -33.55
N ALA A 7 -64.28 -19.52 -34.43
CA ALA A 7 -62.87 -19.28 -34.15
C ALA A 7 -62.72 -18.01 -33.32
N ALA A 8 -61.96 -18.09 -32.23
CA ALA A 8 -61.56 -16.93 -31.43
C ALA A 8 -60.25 -16.31 -32.00
N PRO A 9 -60.11 -15.00 -31.95
CA PRO A 9 -58.96 -14.31 -32.51
C PRO A 9 -57.72 -14.47 -31.57
N ALA A 10 -56.56 -14.71 -32.20
CA ALA A 10 -55.26 -14.76 -31.56
C ALA A 10 -54.88 -13.38 -31.00
N VAL A 11 -54.72 -13.28 -29.70
CA VAL A 11 -54.15 -12.10 -29.02
C VAL A 11 -52.65 -12.19 -29.07
N THR A 12 -52.05 -11.35 -29.91
CA THR A 12 -50.59 -11.21 -30.01
C THR A 12 -50.08 -10.50 -28.76
N LEU A 13 -49.51 -11.26 -27.83
CA LEU A 13 -48.86 -10.73 -26.61
C LEU A 13 -47.48 -10.18 -26.93
N LEU A 14 -47.37 -8.87 -27.16
CA LEU A 14 -46.11 -8.16 -27.38
C LEU A 14 -45.37 -8.09 -26.03
N ARG A 15 -44.45 -9.03 -25.79
CA ARG A 15 -43.57 -8.99 -24.63
C ARG A 15 -42.58 -7.82 -24.78
N LYS A 16 -42.87 -6.74 -24.04
CA LYS A 16 -41.89 -5.67 -23.81
C LYS A 16 -40.75 -6.24 -22.97
N LEU A 17 -39.62 -6.44 -23.63
CA LEU A 17 -38.34 -6.78 -22.98
C LEU A 17 -37.86 -5.52 -22.27
N VAL A 18 -38.09 -5.43 -20.97
CA VAL A 18 -37.50 -4.39 -20.12
C VAL A 18 -36.07 -4.80 -19.89
N PHE A 19 -35.10 -4.14 -20.57
CA PHE A 19 -33.73 -4.17 -20.22
C PHE A 19 -33.56 -3.44 -18.89
N ALA A 20 -33.49 -4.19 -17.80
CA ALA A 20 -32.98 -3.67 -16.54
C ALA A 20 -31.48 -3.48 -16.71
N ILE A 21 -31.06 -2.24 -16.94
CA ILE A 21 -29.65 -1.85 -16.79
C ILE A 21 -29.36 -1.95 -15.29
N GLY A 22 -28.87 -3.11 -14.89
CA GLY A 22 -28.29 -3.29 -13.56
C GLY A 22 -27.08 -2.39 -13.46
N ALA A 23 -27.22 -1.28 -12.74
CA ALA A 23 -26.10 -0.52 -12.24
C ALA A 23 -25.28 -1.49 -11.37
N GLY A 24 -24.25 -2.09 -11.96
CA GLY A 24 -23.26 -2.87 -11.24
C GLY A 24 -22.57 -1.93 -10.26
N PHE A 25 -23.03 -1.91 -9.02
CA PHE A 25 -22.19 -1.46 -7.91
C PHE A 25 -20.98 -2.38 -7.90
N ALA A 26 -19.87 -1.90 -8.44
CA ALA A 26 -18.58 -2.48 -8.18
C ALA A 26 -18.38 -2.37 -6.65
N LEU A 27 -18.73 -3.43 -5.93
CA LEU A 27 -18.24 -3.68 -4.60
C LEU A 27 -16.71 -3.78 -4.74
N ASN A 28 -16.03 -2.62 -4.60
CA ASN A 28 -14.61 -2.62 -4.32
C ASN A 28 -14.44 -3.29 -2.96
N CYS A 29 -14.46 -4.62 -2.94
CA CYS A 29 -14.08 -5.40 -1.80
C CYS A 29 -12.56 -5.18 -1.65
N CYS A 30 -12.17 -4.15 -0.88
CA CYS A 30 -10.82 -4.03 -0.33
C CYS A 30 -10.68 -5.10 0.75
N ALA A 31 -10.74 -6.38 0.36
CA ALA A 31 -10.32 -7.43 1.26
C ALA A 31 -8.82 -7.29 1.42
N ASP A 32 -8.40 -6.95 2.62
CA ASP A 32 -7.01 -7.06 3.02
C ASP A 32 -6.56 -8.51 2.75
N THR A 33 -5.49 -8.67 1.98
CA THR A 33 -4.98 -10.00 1.69
C THR A 33 -4.53 -10.61 3.01
N PHE A 34 -5.24 -11.66 3.46
CA PHE A 34 -4.82 -12.43 4.63
C PHE A 34 -3.44 -13.02 4.36
N VAL A 35 -2.53 -12.81 5.28
CA VAL A 35 -1.16 -13.30 5.17
C VAL A 35 -0.87 -14.28 6.31
N ARG A 36 -1.09 -13.86 7.56
CA ARG A 36 -0.81 -14.65 8.77
C ARG A 36 -1.72 -14.16 9.90
N ASP A 37 -2.05 -15.05 10.84
CA ASP A 37 -2.86 -14.78 12.02
C ASP A 37 -2.05 -14.30 13.24
N ASP A 38 -0.72 -14.42 13.19
CA ASP A 38 0.19 -13.99 14.25
C ASP A 38 0.76 -12.58 14.08
N ILE A 39 0.30 -11.81 13.06
CA ILE A 39 0.60 -10.39 12.90
C ILE A 39 -0.18 -9.59 13.94
N ILE A 40 0.52 -8.74 14.71
CA ILE A 40 -0.12 -7.88 15.71
C ILE A 40 -0.95 -6.79 15.00
N THR A 41 -2.27 -6.83 15.21
CA THR A 41 -3.22 -5.87 14.59
C THR A 41 -3.39 -4.59 15.38
N ASP A 42 -3.07 -4.58 16.69
CA ASP A 42 -3.01 -3.38 17.56
C ASP A 42 -1.59 -3.16 18.07
N PRO A 43 -0.65 -2.76 17.21
CA PRO A 43 0.76 -2.66 17.55
C PRO A 43 1.03 -1.53 18.55
N ASP A 44 2.07 -1.74 19.36
CA ASP A 44 2.58 -0.77 20.33
C ASP A 44 4.11 -0.64 20.15
N PRO A 45 4.71 0.55 20.31
CA PRO A 45 6.17 0.70 20.23
C PRO A 45 6.94 -0.24 21.14
N ALA A 46 6.35 -0.67 22.26
CA ALA A 46 6.96 -1.65 23.16
C ALA A 46 6.75 -3.09 22.73
N GLN A 47 5.86 -3.36 21.74
CA GLN A 47 5.55 -4.70 21.28
C GLN A 47 4.85 -4.67 19.91
N PHE A 48 5.56 -4.99 18.87
CA PHE A 48 5.04 -5.20 17.52
C PHE A 48 5.89 -6.23 16.78
N ASN A 49 5.50 -6.59 15.59
CA ASN A 49 6.27 -7.51 14.76
C ASN A 49 6.41 -6.98 13.33
N ILE A 50 7.45 -7.47 12.66
CA ILE A 50 7.88 -7.08 11.33
C ILE A 50 7.99 -8.32 10.45
N CYS A 51 7.37 -8.26 9.29
CA CYS A 51 7.49 -9.25 8.23
C CYS A 51 8.77 -9.05 7.41
N HIS A 52 9.41 -10.14 7.00
CA HIS A 52 10.54 -10.13 6.06
C HIS A 52 10.71 -11.50 5.40
N ASP A 53 11.73 -11.60 4.54
CA ASP A 53 12.06 -12.80 3.74
C ASP A 53 10.97 -13.17 2.72
N GLN A 54 10.27 -12.15 2.20
CA GLN A 54 9.26 -12.22 1.13
C GLN A 54 7.99 -12.98 1.50
N GLY A 55 6.84 -12.37 1.26
CA GLY A 55 5.54 -12.93 1.59
C GLY A 55 5.29 -13.13 3.08
N CYS A 56 6.00 -12.39 3.94
CA CYS A 56 6.00 -12.56 5.39
C CYS A 56 6.40 -13.97 5.82
N ALA A 57 7.40 -14.57 5.15
CA ALA A 57 7.91 -15.89 5.49
C ALA A 57 8.53 -15.91 6.89
N SER A 58 9.16 -14.82 7.29
CA SER A 58 9.70 -14.59 8.62
C SER A 58 8.99 -13.45 9.34
N LEU A 59 8.88 -13.59 10.66
CA LEU A 59 8.24 -12.60 11.53
C LEU A 59 9.13 -12.35 12.75
N THR A 60 9.64 -11.14 12.89
CA THR A 60 10.50 -10.75 14.01
C THR A 60 9.78 -9.84 14.97
N TRP A 61 9.83 -10.17 16.26
CA TRP A 61 9.30 -9.33 17.33
C TRP A 61 10.23 -8.16 17.61
N VAL A 62 9.66 -6.97 17.71
CA VAL A 62 10.39 -5.72 17.88
C VAL A 62 9.87 -4.96 19.10
N ARG A 63 10.78 -4.28 19.77
CA ARG A 63 10.51 -3.33 20.84
C ARG A 63 11.41 -2.10 20.63
N LEU A 64 10.80 -0.94 20.51
CA LEU A 64 11.54 0.32 20.51
C LEU A 64 11.88 0.76 21.95
N SER A 65 13.04 1.38 22.13
CA SER A 65 13.32 2.11 23.35
C SER A 65 12.49 3.39 23.43
N ALA A 66 12.40 3.96 24.62
CA ALA A 66 11.71 5.24 24.83
C ALA A 66 12.32 6.37 23.97
N GLU A 67 13.65 6.38 23.83
CA GLU A 67 14.39 7.35 23.02
C GLU A 67 14.12 7.17 21.52
N GLN A 68 14.08 5.92 21.05
CA GLN A 68 13.76 5.62 19.67
C GLN A 68 12.34 6.06 19.31
N TRP A 69 11.37 5.73 20.17
CA TRP A 69 9.99 6.19 19.98
C TRP A 69 9.85 7.71 20.09
N GLN A 70 10.57 8.35 21.00
CA GLN A 70 10.58 9.80 21.11
C GLN A 70 11.12 10.49 19.86
N ARG A 71 12.14 9.91 19.20
CA ARG A 71 12.64 10.40 17.91
C ARG A 71 11.55 10.34 16.84
N VAL A 72 10.77 9.25 16.78
CA VAL A 72 9.63 9.13 15.84
C VAL A 72 8.59 10.21 16.15
N ARG A 73 8.22 10.39 17.42
CA ARG A 73 7.27 11.43 17.82
C ARG A 73 7.74 12.84 17.48
N SER A 74 9.03 13.09 17.50
CA SER A 74 9.59 14.43 17.19
C SER A 74 9.36 14.85 15.73
N VAL A 75 9.11 13.92 14.81
CA VAL A 75 8.70 14.23 13.43
C VAL A 75 7.37 15.02 13.40
N PHE A 76 6.52 14.81 14.41
CA PHE A 76 5.21 15.45 14.55
C PHE A 76 5.23 16.58 15.64
N ALA A 77 6.40 17.03 16.08
CA ALA A 77 6.51 18.06 17.13
C ALA A 77 5.85 19.38 16.72
N THR A 78 5.95 19.75 15.45
CA THR A 78 5.14 20.81 14.86
C THR A 78 3.95 20.15 14.17
N PRO A 79 2.73 20.34 14.69
CA PRO A 79 1.54 19.74 14.07
C PRO A 79 1.33 20.26 12.65
N ALA A 80 1.02 19.34 11.73
CA ALA A 80 0.68 19.71 10.36
C ALA A 80 -0.57 20.61 10.33
N GLU A 81 -0.53 21.68 9.55
CA GLU A 81 -1.65 22.60 9.38
C GLU A 81 -2.64 22.10 8.30
N ALA A 82 -2.18 21.22 7.42
CA ALA A 82 -2.97 20.70 6.31
C ALA A 82 -2.62 19.23 5.99
N PRO A 83 -3.54 18.47 5.34
CA PRO A 83 -3.29 17.08 4.97
C PRO A 83 -2.00 16.81 4.18
N PRO A 84 -1.57 17.66 3.21
CA PRO A 84 -0.31 17.44 2.50
C PRO A 84 0.92 17.42 3.41
N GLU A 85 0.95 18.31 4.41
CA GLU A 85 2.06 18.41 5.36
C GLU A 85 2.13 17.17 6.26
N GLU A 86 0.98 16.65 6.72
CA GLU A 86 0.97 15.41 7.49
C GLU A 86 1.45 14.22 6.66
N ARG A 87 1.15 14.17 5.35
CA ARG A 87 1.70 13.14 4.46
C ARG A 87 3.23 13.21 4.38
N GLU A 88 3.84 14.39 4.39
CA GLU A 88 5.29 14.54 4.45
C GLU A 88 5.87 14.11 5.81
N GLN A 89 5.17 14.38 6.91
CA GLN A 89 5.53 13.86 8.24
C GLN A 89 5.43 12.33 8.29
N ILE A 90 4.36 11.75 7.75
CA ILE A 90 4.20 10.29 7.62
C ILE A 90 5.37 9.68 6.86
N ARG A 91 5.74 10.20 5.70
CA ARG A 91 6.89 9.73 4.91
C ARG A 91 8.18 9.73 5.74
N SER A 92 8.41 10.81 6.47
CA SER A 92 9.61 10.95 7.32
C SER A 92 9.60 9.99 8.49
N ALA A 93 8.43 9.77 9.10
CA ALA A 93 8.27 8.85 10.24
C ALA A 93 8.45 7.39 9.84
N ILE A 94 7.93 6.98 8.68
CA ILE A 94 8.12 5.62 8.14
C ILE A 94 9.61 5.38 7.87
N ALA A 95 10.28 6.25 7.13
CA ALA A 95 11.72 6.13 6.84
C ALA A 95 12.57 6.02 8.14
N LEU A 96 12.21 6.82 9.16
CA LEU A 96 12.89 6.74 10.45
C LEU A 96 12.63 5.41 11.17
N LEU A 97 11.39 4.91 11.13
CA LEU A 97 11.03 3.62 11.72
C LEU A 97 11.76 2.48 11.04
N GLU A 98 11.83 2.43 9.72
CA GLU A 98 12.60 1.45 8.95
C GLU A 98 14.09 1.51 9.33
N THR A 99 14.68 2.71 9.37
CA THR A 99 16.08 2.92 9.79
C THR A 99 16.36 2.40 11.20
N VAL A 100 15.42 2.60 12.13
CA VAL A 100 15.58 2.17 13.53
C VAL A 100 15.35 0.68 13.69
N VAL A 101 14.42 0.12 12.95
CA VAL A 101 13.97 -1.27 13.07
C VAL A 101 14.86 -2.23 12.27
N GLY A 102 15.37 -1.79 11.11
CA GLY A 102 16.18 -2.60 10.22
C GLY A 102 17.32 -3.38 10.91
N PRO A 103 18.12 -2.74 11.80
CA PRO A 103 19.16 -3.46 12.55
C PRO A 103 18.62 -4.53 13.51
N MET A 104 17.37 -4.42 13.96
CA MET A 104 16.77 -5.38 14.89
C MET A 104 16.19 -6.61 14.17
N THR A 105 15.86 -6.46 12.89
CA THR A 105 15.17 -7.47 12.08
C THR A 105 16.04 -8.06 10.98
N GLY A 106 17.22 -7.46 10.73
CA GLY A 106 18.11 -7.84 9.65
C GLY A 106 17.72 -7.23 8.29
N THR A 107 16.74 -6.30 8.27
CA THR A 107 16.23 -5.69 7.04
C THR A 107 16.95 -4.41 6.62
N SER A 108 18.02 -4.00 7.31
CA SER A 108 18.76 -2.76 6.99
C SER A 108 19.32 -2.69 5.57
N SER A 109 19.53 -3.83 4.93
CA SER A 109 20.06 -3.94 3.56
C SER A 109 18.99 -4.26 2.52
N ASP A 110 17.72 -4.11 2.87
CA ASP A 110 16.64 -4.33 1.92
C ASP A 110 16.72 -3.36 0.76
N LEU A 111 16.55 -3.90 -0.45
CA LEU A 111 16.66 -3.18 -1.71
C LEU A 111 15.28 -2.98 -2.31
N GLY A 112 15.03 -1.80 -2.83
CA GLY A 112 13.75 -1.46 -3.47
C GLY A 112 13.36 -2.42 -4.58
N GLY A 113 12.12 -2.92 -4.52
CA GLY A 113 11.59 -3.95 -5.40
C GLY A 113 11.96 -5.37 -4.95
N THR A 114 11.22 -6.36 -5.42
CA THR A 114 11.43 -7.76 -5.00
C THR A 114 12.69 -8.38 -5.61
N TRP A 115 12.96 -8.07 -6.88
CA TRP A 115 13.96 -8.81 -7.67
C TRP A 115 15.42 -8.53 -7.31
N PRO A 116 15.84 -7.29 -6.97
CA PRO A 116 17.25 -7.03 -6.63
C PRO A 116 17.76 -7.85 -5.45
N GLY A 117 16.88 -8.11 -4.46
CA GLY A 117 17.21 -8.88 -3.26
C GLY A 117 16.61 -10.28 -3.21
N PHE A 118 16.04 -10.78 -4.31
CA PHE A 118 15.29 -12.04 -4.28
C PHE A 118 16.09 -13.22 -3.69
N GLY A 119 15.51 -13.84 -2.64
CA GLY A 119 16.11 -14.99 -1.96
C GLY A 119 17.27 -14.67 -1.00
N LEU A 120 17.60 -13.39 -0.80
CA LEU A 120 18.57 -12.98 0.21
C LEU A 120 17.90 -12.76 1.56
N PRO A 121 18.55 -13.09 2.68
CA PRO A 121 17.99 -12.85 4.02
C PRO A 121 17.69 -11.36 4.26
N GLY A 122 16.59 -11.08 4.94
CA GLY A 122 16.21 -9.73 5.34
C GLY A 122 15.68 -8.86 4.20
N GLN A 123 15.52 -9.43 3.01
CA GLN A 123 14.88 -8.73 1.88
C GLN A 123 13.35 -8.80 2.00
N MET A 124 12.68 -7.77 1.49
CA MET A 124 11.24 -7.63 1.60
C MET A 124 10.60 -7.56 0.21
N ASP A 125 9.38 -8.06 0.11
CA ASP A 125 8.53 -7.84 -1.05
C ASP A 125 7.37 -6.87 -0.71
N CYS A 126 6.47 -6.64 -1.65
CA CYS A 126 5.36 -5.72 -1.41
C CYS A 126 4.38 -6.19 -0.31
N ILE A 127 4.36 -7.48 0.02
CA ILE A 127 3.56 -8.01 1.14
C ILE A 127 4.20 -7.59 2.45
N ASP A 128 5.51 -7.83 2.62
CA ASP A 128 6.27 -7.44 3.82
C ASP A 128 6.16 -5.93 4.03
N GLU A 129 6.49 -5.15 3.01
CA GLU A 129 6.49 -3.69 3.04
C GLU A 129 5.12 -3.11 3.40
N SER A 130 4.06 -3.61 2.79
CA SER A 130 2.71 -3.09 3.07
C SER A 130 2.23 -3.43 4.48
N ILE A 131 2.61 -4.60 5.02
CA ILE A 131 2.28 -5.00 6.39
C ILE A 131 3.06 -4.12 7.39
N ASN A 132 4.37 -3.99 7.18
CA ASN A 132 5.25 -3.22 8.07
C ASN A 132 4.86 -1.75 8.10
N THR A 133 4.63 -1.14 6.94
CA THR A 133 4.15 0.23 6.82
C THR A 133 2.79 0.41 7.49
N THR A 134 1.85 -0.53 7.32
CA THR A 134 0.55 -0.50 8.02
C THR A 134 0.72 -0.59 9.53
N THR A 135 1.63 -1.43 10.01
CA THR A 135 1.97 -1.56 11.44
C THR A 135 2.50 -0.24 12.00
N TYR A 136 3.42 0.41 11.30
CA TYR A 136 3.94 1.72 11.69
C TYR A 136 2.85 2.80 11.71
N LEU A 137 2.03 2.87 10.67
CA LEU A 137 0.91 3.81 10.59
C LEU A 137 -0.09 3.61 11.72
N ARG A 138 -0.43 2.37 12.08
CA ARG A 138 -1.31 2.04 13.20
C ARG A 138 -0.74 2.52 14.53
N MET A 139 0.57 2.38 14.77
CA MET A 139 1.22 2.95 15.95
C MET A 139 1.11 4.48 15.96
N LEU A 140 1.41 5.15 14.84
CA LEU A 140 1.28 6.61 14.74
C LEU A 140 -0.15 7.07 15.03
N GLN A 141 -1.15 6.38 14.48
CA GLN A 141 -2.56 6.67 14.74
C GLN A 141 -2.95 6.43 16.20
N LYS A 142 -2.57 5.30 16.80
CA LYS A 142 -2.86 4.93 18.19
C LYS A 142 -2.35 5.98 19.17
N TYR A 143 -1.19 6.56 18.89
CA TYR A 143 -0.58 7.60 19.73
C TYR A 143 -1.03 9.03 19.37
N GLY A 144 -2.04 9.18 18.52
CA GLY A 144 -2.65 10.46 18.19
C GLY A 144 -1.77 11.39 17.36
N LEU A 145 -0.79 10.84 16.64
CA LEU A 145 0.13 11.60 15.79
C LEU A 145 -0.47 11.96 14.44
N LEU A 146 -1.51 11.21 13.99
CA LEU A 146 -2.22 11.47 12.75
C LEU A 146 -3.51 12.27 13.01
N ARG A 147 -3.53 13.53 12.59
CA ARG A 147 -4.68 14.43 12.74
C ARG A 147 -5.63 14.39 11.54
N TRP A 148 -5.04 14.41 10.34
CA TRP A 148 -5.75 14.56 9.08
C TRP A 148 -6.08 13.23 8.42
N HIS A 149 -5.33 12.17 8.74
CA HIS A 149 -5.51 10.86 8.14
C HIS A 149 -5.88 9.80 9.17
N GLY A 150 -6.56 8.77 8.68
CA GLY A 150 -6.78 7.52 9.39
C GLY A 150 -6.20 6.36 8.59
N VAL A 151 -5.79 5.31 9.27
CA VAL A 151 -5.29 4.08 8.64
C VAL A 151 -6.48 3.22 8.21
N VAL A 152 -6.45 2.73 7.00
CA VAL A 152 -7.45 1.79 6.46
C VAL A 152 -6.77 0.51 6.00
N ASP A 153 -7.54 -0.45 5.50
CA ASP A 153 -6.99 -1.71 5.02
C ASP A 153 -6.06 -1.50 3.82
N ARG A 154 -5.05 -2.36 3.71
CA ARG A 154 -4.12 -2.39 2.58
C ARG A 154 -4.88 -2.55 1.26
N ALA A 155 -4.30 -2.08 0.18
CA ALA A 155 -4.85 -2.23 -1.15
C ALA A 155 -3.92 -3.08 -2.03
N THR A 156 -4.52 -4.00 -2.79
CA THR A 156 -3.80 -4.77 -3.81
C THR A 156 -4.31 -4.37 -5.18
N ARG A 157 -3.39 -4.13 -6.12
CA ARG A 157 -3.69 -3.96 -7.53
C ARG A 157 -3.24 -5.17 -8.33
N TRP A 158 -4.02 -5.53 -9.33
CA TRP A 158 -3.74 -6.62 -10.25
C TRP A 158 -3.47 -6.06 -11.64
N SER A 159 -2.51 -6.63 -12.33
CA SER A 159 -2.25 -6.32 -13.72
C SER A 159 -2.22 -7.62 -14.54
N LEU A 160 -2.74 -7.57 -15.75
CA LEU A 160 -2.75 -8.72 -16.65
C LEU A 160 -1.34 -9.24 -17.02
N PHE A 161 -0.32 -8.40 -16.85
CA PHE A 161 1.05 -8.68 -17.28
C PHE A 161 2.10 -8.52 -16.18
N SER A 162 1.70 -8.34 -14.92
CA SER A 162 2.63 -8.23 -13.79
C SER A 162 2.07 -8.92 -12.55
N TRP A 163 2.97 -9.23 -11.61
CA TRP A 163 2.58 -9.74 -10.31
C TRP A 163 1.68 -8.75 -9.57
N PRO A 164 0.78 -9.25 -8.71
CA PRO A 164 -0.01 -8.37 -7.85
C PRO A 164 0.94 -7.51 -7.01
N HIS A 165 0.53 -6.27 -6.75
CA HIS A 165 1.28 -5.35 -5.92
C HIS A 165 0.37 -4.80 -4.82
N THR A 166 0.87 -4.81 -3.58
CA THR A 166 0.12 -4.41 -2.38
C THR A 166 0.81 -3.23 -1.72
N THR A 167 0.01 -2.30 -1.17
CA THR A 167 0.50 -1.11 -0.46
C THR A 167 -0.33 -0.82 0.78
N ALA A 168 0.26 -0.15 1.77
CA ALA A 168 -0.47 0.43 2.89
C ALA A 168 -1.33 1.61 2.40
N VAL A 169 -2.43 1.89 3.10
CA VAL A 169 -3.37 2.95 2.73
C VAL A 169 -3.75 3.80 3.92
N ILE A 170 -3.76 5.11 3.71
CA ILE A 170 -4.35 6.08 4.62
C ILE A 170 -5.52 6.80 3.96
N GLU A 171 -6.49 7.23 4.75
CA GLU A 171 -7.65 7.96 4.28
C GLU A 171 -7.68 9.35 4.92
N GLU A 172 -7.77 10.39 4.09
CA GLU A 172 -7.96 11.75 4.56
C GLU A 172 -9.35 11.92 5.15
N ARG A 173 -9.43 12.30 6.44
CA ARG A 173 -10.68 12.31 7.23
C ARG A 173 -11.74 13.26 6.66
N SER A 174 -11.31 14.41 6.12
CA SER A 174 -12.21 15.46 5.63
C SER A 174 -12.81 15.12 4.27
N SER A 175 -12.00 14.63 3.35
CA SER A 175 -12.40 14.37 1.95
C SER A 175 -12.76 12.92 1.68
N ARG A 176 -12.42 12.00 2.60
CA ARG A 176 -12.50 10.53 2.44
C ARG A 176 -11.63 10.00 1.31
N ARG A 177 -10.74 10.83 0.78
CA ARG A 177 -9.80 10.43 -0.25
C ARG A 177 -8.73 9.52 0.31
N GLN A 178 -8.46 8.43 -0.40
CA GLN A 178 -7.47 7.45 0.00
C GLN A 178 -6.13 7.69 -0.71
N TRP A 179 -5.06 7.37 0.01
CA TRP A 179 -3.68 7.56 -0.42
C TRP A 179 -2.90 6.28 -0.19
N ALA A 180 -2.21 5.80 -1.21
CA ALA A 180 -1.23 4.74 -1.07
C ALA A 180 0.00 5.28 -0.33
N VAL A 181 0.57 4.47 0.56
CA VAL A 181 1.86 4.71 1.23
C VAL A 181 2.75 3.52 0.87
N ASP A 182 3.58 3.69 -0.15
CA ASP A 182 4.27 2.62 -0.84
C ASP A 182 5.79 2.74 -0.65
N SER A 183 6.34 1.87 0.22
CA SER A 183 7.79 1.77 0.50
C SER A 183 8.49 0.83 -0.49
N TRP A 184 7.79 -0.15 -1.06
CA TRP A 184 8.38 -1.25 -1.84
C TRP A 184 9.32 -0.82 -2.98
N PHE A 185 9.14 0.35 -3.55
CA PHE A 185 10.00 0.83 -4.63
C PHE A 185 11.38 1.35 -4.17
N LEU A 186 11.64 1.39 -2.87
CA LEU A 186 12.74 2.13 -2.25
C LEU A 186 13.55 1.21 -1.34
N ASP A 187 14.83 1.55 -1.18
CA ASP A 187 15.69 0.85 -0.22
C ASP A 187 15.26 1.17 1.22
N ASN A 188 15.53 0.27 2.16
CA ASN A 188 15.15 0.43 3.56
C ASN A 188 15.57 1.79 4.14
N GLY A 189 14.63 2.48 4.76
CA GLY A 189 14.85 3.80 5.36
C GLY A 189 14.71 4.98 4.39
N GLU A 190 14.42 4.74 3.12
CA GLU A 190 14.02 5.81 2.20
C GLU A 190 12.57 6.24 2.45
N ARG A 191 12.23 7.47 2.10
CA ARG A 191 10.89 8.04 2.35
C ARG A 191 9.87 7.48 1.36
N PRO A 192 8.82 6.75 1.80
CA PRO A 192 7.86 6.10 0.92
C PRO A 192 7.18 7.07 -0.03
N PHE A 193 6.73 6.57 -1.17
CA PHE A 193 5.85 7.33 -2.05
C PHE A 193 4.44 7.43 -1.44
N VAL A 194 3.90 8.65 -1.36
CA VAL A 194 2.51 8.88 -0.96
C VAL A 194 1.77 9.58 -2.08
N LEU A 195 0.80 8.89 -2.67
CA LEU A 195 0.05 9.38 -3.83
C LEU A 195 -1.40 8.92 -3.79
N PRO A 196 -2.32 9.56 -4.54
CA PRO A 196 -3.71 9.14 -4.60
C PRO A 196 -3.84 7.66 -4.94
N LEU A 197 -4.66 6.92 -4.16
CA LEU A 197 -4.82 5.48 -4.34
C LEU A 197 -5.35 5.12 -5.75
N GLU A 198 -6.19 5.96 -6.34
CA GLU A 198 -6.68 5.78 -7.71
C GLU A 198 -5.51 5.79 -8.71
N THR A 199 -4.65 6.82 -8.64
CA THR A 199 -3.44 6.93 -9.47
C THR A 199 -2.52 5.73 -9.29
N TRP A 200 -2.37 5.27 -8.05
CA TRP A 200 -1.58 4.08 -7.75
C TRP A 200 -2.22 2.82 -8.37
N ARG A 201 -3.56 2.65 -8.27
CA ARG A 201 -4.30 1.53 -8.87
C ARG A 201 -4.22 1.49 -10.39
N ASP A 202 -4.12 2.66 -11.04
CA ASP A 202 -3.97 2.81 -12.49
C ASP A 202 -2.58 2.40 -13.01
N GLY A 203 -1.75 1.80 -12.13
CA GLY A 203 -0.45 1.24 -12.52
C GLY A 203 0.71 2.22 -12.42
N TRP A 204 0.57 3.28 -11.60
CA TRP A 204 1.66 4.21 -11.34
C TRP A 204 2.95 3.49 -10.95
N LYS A 205 4.07 4.02 -11.46
CA LYS A 205 5.43 3.63 -11.08
C LYS A 205 6.25 4.88 -10.83
N PRO A 206 7.26 4.82 -9.93
CA PRO A 206 8.15 5.96 -9.74
C PRO A 206 8.89 6.30 -11.03
N PRO A 207 9.24 7.57 -11.23
CA PRO A 207 10.15 7.95 -12.30
C PRO A 207 11.43 7.11 -12.18
N GLN A 208 11.93 6.59 -13.31
CA GLN A 208 13.21 5.89 -13.28
C GLN A 208 14.27 6.85 -12.70
N LYS A 209 15.03 6.42 -11.69
CA LYS A 209 16.26 7.12 -11.31
C LYS A 209 17.10 7.15 -12.59
N GLU A 210 17.32 8.35 -13.16
CA GLU A 210 18.32 8.48 -14.22
C GLU A 210 19.60 7.90 -13.67
N ALA A 211 20.12 6.87 -14.35
CA ALA A 211 21.38 6.25 -13.96
C ALA A 211 22.40 7.38 -13.86
N ALA A 212 22.90 7.64 -12.67
CA ALA A 212 23.87 8.67 -12.40
C ALA A 212 24.99 8.52 -13.44
N GLY A 213 25.13 9.52 -14.31
CA GLY A 213 25.86 9.45 -15.55
C GLY A 213 27.22 8.81 -15.39
N GLY A 214 27.41 7.69 -16.06
CA GLY A 214 28.73 7.15 -16.32
C GLY A 214 29.52 8.22 -17.06
N GLY A 215 30.41 8.90 -16.36
CA GLY A 215 31.38 9.81 -16.94
C GLY A 215 32.20 9.06 -18.00
N GLY A 216 31.78 9.15 -19.24
CA GLY A 216 32.58 8.74 -20.38
C GLY A 216 33.86 9.58 -20.40
N VAL A 217 34.98 8.97 -20.12
CA VAL A 217 36.31 9.54 -20.33
C VAL A 217 36.43 9.86 -21.84
N PRO A 218 36.70 11.11 -22.26
CA PRO A 218 36.91 11.40 -23.67
C PRO A 218 38.13 10.62 -24.15
N GLY A 219 37.95 9.76 -25.15
CA GLY A 219 39.03 9.01 -25.77
C GLY A 219 40.15 9.89 -26.23
N ALA A 220 41.38 9.58 -25.75
CA ALA A 220 42.60 10.17 -26.27
C ALA A 220 42.76 9.79 -27.75
N VAL A 221 42.75 10.75 -28.60
CA VAL A 221 43.16 10.63 -30.02
C VAL A 221 44.65 10.44 -30.04
N ILE A 222 45.10 9.23 -30.35
CA ILE A 222 46.54 8.98 -30.66
C ILE A 222 46.70 9.29 -32.12
N LYS A 223 47.65 10.25 -32.40
CA LYS A 223 48.18 10.51 -33.73
C LYS A 223 49.15 9.42 -34.15
#